data_f44f307c21bf3117d583b72ece762b7f
#
_entry.id   f44f307c21bf3117d583b72ece762b7f
#
_cell.length_a   1.000
_cell.length_b   1.000
_cell.length_c   1.000
_cell.angle_alpha   90.00
_cell.angle_beta   90.00
_cell.angle_gamma   90.00
#
_symmetry.space_group_name_H-M   'P 1'
#
loop_
_entity.id
_entity.type
_entity.pdbx_description
1 polymer ?
#
loop_
_entity_poly.entity_id
_entity_poly.type
_entity_poly.pdbx_seq_one_letter_code
_entity_poly.pdbx_strand_id
1 'polypeptide(L)'
;MYGGPGCGKTMLMDMFAASLPRDMAKAMERIHFHDFMLEVHESLQEHRATPDPLRKVAKDIAAKSTLICLDELFVNDIADATILHRLFDNLWSRNVTLITTSNRHPDKLYENGLQRQLFLPFIDTIKERCVVHDMESDRDYRKLAHHEEGLYFTGKFREEELEARFVELSNRNPIGTMRVDVEMGRELELHRVGGCVAYETFESLCEKPLGAADYMALARTKHTLALSGVPVFDEKSKPFAYRFVTLIDILYENRIRLVCSAEGSPDALFKNVHVYEEVRAGGRGGGGGDKTDEDALVVDDNLGFVKERTISRLIEMQSREYLVDHASRHAPELLKALVTCPEEKRKARYRGITR
;
A
#
# COMPACT_ATOMS: atom_id res chain seq x y z
N MET A 1 -13.73 7.13 10.35
CA MET A 1 -13.04 8.22 9.60
C MET A 1 -12.94 7.81 8.15
N TYR A 2 -13.29 8.70 7.21
CA TYR A 2 -13.14 8.43 5.79
C TYR A 2 -12.51 9.63 5.05
N GLY A 3 -11.97 9.40 3.86
CA GLY A 3 -11.34 10.41 3.02
C GLY A 3 -10.40 9.79 2.01
N GLY A 4 -9.84 10.58 1.10
CA GLY A 4 -8.91 10.14 0.06
C GLY A 4 -7.65 9.42 0.60
N PRO A 5 -6.90 8.76 -0.27
CA PRO A 5 -5.59 8.23 0.09
C PRO A 5 -4.66 9.33 0.61
N GLY A 6 -3.81 9.01 1.58
CA GLY A 6 -2.82 9.96 2.09
C GLY A 6 -3.34 11.10 2.98
N CYS A 7 -4.65 11.18 3.27
CA CYS A 7 -5.21 12.24 4.12
C CYS A 7 -4.96 12.05 5.63
N GLY A 8 -4.15 11.07 6.04
CA GLY A 8 -3.71 10.92 7.42
C GLY A 8 -4.61 10.06 8.31
N LYS A 9 -5.59 9.30 7.78
CA LYS A 9 -6.51 8.45 8.55
C LYS A 9 -5.80 7.46 9.46
N THR A 10 -4.89 6.66 8.87
CA THR A 10 -4.09 5.66 9.60
C THR A 10 -3.22 6.33 10.66
N MET A 11 -2.59 7.47 10.34
CA MET A 11 -1.79 8.24 11.30
C MET A 11 -2.63 8.70 12.50
N LEU A 12 -3.84 9.22 12.28
CA LEU A 12 -4.74 9.61 13.38
C LEU A 12 -5.16 8.41 14.23
N MET A 13 -5.43 7.26 13.60
CA MET A 13 -5.72 6.02 14.31
C MET A 13 -4.52 5.58 15.17
N ASP A 14 -3.30 5.66 14.64
CA ASP A 14 -2.07 5.31 15.35
C ASP A 14 -1.81 6.27 16.52
N MET A 15 -1.99 7.57 16.32
CA MET A 15 -1.89 8.57 17.40
C MET A 15 -2.92 8.32 18.50
N PHE A 16 -4.16 8.00 18.12
CA PHE A 16 -5.19 7.62 19.08
C PHE A 16 -4.76 6.37 19.87
N ALA A 17 -4.34 5.31 19.19
CA ALA A 17 -3.88 4.07 19.81
C ALA A 17 -2.71 4.32 20.79
N ALA A 18 -1.74 5.14 20.40
CA ALA A 18 -0.60 5.52 21.23
C ALA A 18 -0.98 6.39 22.45
N SER A 19 -2.10 7.12 22.36
CA SER A 19 -2.59 7.99 23.46
C SER A 19 -3.41 7.28 24.52
N LEU A 20 -3.77 5.99 24.29
CA LEU A 20 -4.61 5.25 25.21
C LEU A 20 -3.92 4.96 26.55
N PRO A 21 -4.67 5.03 27.67
CA PRO A 21 -4.19 4.52 28.96
C PRO A 21 -3.79 3.04 28.84
N ARG A 22 -2.79 2.63 29.62
CA ARG A 22 -2.22 1.26 29.55
C ARG A 22 -3.26 0.15 29.69
N ASP A 23 -4.29 0.35 30.48
CA ASP A 23 -5.32 -0.67 30.71
C ASP A 23 -6.23 -0.81 29.47
N MET A 24 -6.57 0.30 28.81
CA MET A 24 -7.33 0.29 27.55
C MET A 24 -6.49 -0.23 26.39
N ALA A 25 -5.21 0.14 26.35
CA ALA A 25 -4.29 -0.32 25.30
C ALA A 25 -4.11 -1.86 25.30
N LYS A 26 -4.19 -2.52 26.46
CA LYS A 26 -4.14 -3.99 26.56
C LYS A 26 -5.38 -4.70 26.01
N ALA A 27 -6.51 -4.02 25.99
CA ALA A 27 -7.79 -4.52 25.51
C ALA A 27 -8.13 -3.97 24.12
N MET A 28 -7.18 -3.33 23.45
CA MET A 28 -7.30 -2.81 22.10
C MET A 28 -6.64 -3.78 21.11
N GLU A 29 -7.32 -4.00 20.01
CA GLU A 29 -6.79 -4.70 18.84
C GLU A 29 -6.75 -3.74 17.64
N ARG A 30 -5.58 -3.59 17.03
CA ARG A 30 -5.38 -2.83 15.81
C ARG A 30 -5.02 -3.77 14.68
N ILE A 31 -5.88 -3.85 13.70
CA ILE A 31 -5.78 -4.83 12.62
C ILE A 31 -6.29 -4.23 11.30
N HIS A 32 -5.77 -4.66 10.16
CA HIS A 32 -6.35 -4.34 8.87
C HIS A 32 -7.62 -5.14 8.62
N PHE A 33 -8.58 -4.53 7.91
CA PHE A 33 -9.87 -5.17 7.65
C PHE A 33 -9.73 -6.55 6.99
N HIS A 34 -8.81 -6.69 6.05
CA HIS A 34 -8.59 -7.97 5.37
C HIS A 34 -8.11 -9.07 6.32
N ASP A 35 -7.14 -8.76 7.16
CA ASP A 35 -6.59 -9.71 8.14
C ASP A 35 -7.65 -10.09 9.18
N PHE A 36 -8.42 -9.10 9.65
CA PHE A 36 -9.55 -9.33 10.55
C PHE A 36 -10.58 -10.30 9.96
N MET A 37 -10.92 -10.14 8.66
CA MET A 37 -11.87 -11.04 8.00
C MET A 37 -11.29 -12.44 7.80
N LEU A 38 -9.99 -12.59 7.54
CA LEU A 38 -9.33 -13.90 7.51
C LEU A 38 -9.45 -14.62 8.83
N GLU A 39 -9.12 -13.95 9.95
CA GLU A 39 -9.27 -14.52 11.30
C GLU A 39 -10.73 -14.90 11.62
N VAL A 40 -11.69 -14.07 11.21
CA VAL A 40 -13.13 -14.35 11.36
C VAL A 40 -13.51 -15.60 10.58
N HIS A 41 -13.08 -15.74 9.34
CA HIS A 41 -13.40 -16.91 8.51
C HIS A 41 -12.76 -18.19 9.04
N GLU A 42 -11.50 -18.14 9.51
CA GLU A 42 -10.84 -19.27 10.16
C GLU A 42 -11.59 -19.70 11.41
N SER A 43 -11.94 -18.75 12.27
CA SER A 43 -12.68 -19.02 13.49
C SER A 43 -14.11 -19.56 13.21
N LEU A 44 -14.77 -19.12 12.14
CA LEU A 44 -16.05 -19.67 11.70
C LEU A 44 -15.93 -21.14 11.29
N GLN A 45 -14.83 -21.51 10.61
CA GLN A 45 -14.58 -22.91 10.25
C GLN A 45 -14.33 -23.78 11.48
N GLU A 46 -13.57 -23.30 12.45
CA GLU A 46 -13.36 -24.01 13.73
C GLU A 46 -14.66 -24.27 14.48
N HIS A 47 -15.57 -23.30 14.46
CA HIS A 47 -16.84 -23.37 15.19
C HIS A 47 -18.03 -23.87 14.34
N ARG A 48 -17.81 -24.38 13.14
CA ARG A 48 -18.88 -24.82 12.21
C ARG A 48 -19.87 -25.84 12.80
N ALA A 49 -19.47 -26.58 13.82
CA ALA A 49 -20.32 -27.57 14.49
C ALA A 49 -21.23 -26.94 15.59
N THR A 50 -21.09 -25.64 15.87
CA THR A 50 -21.94 -24.96 16.86
C THR A 50 -23.24 -24.47 16.22
N PRO A 51 -24.35 -24.33 16.99
CA PRO A 51 -25.64 -23.86 16.45
C PRO A 51 -25.58 -22.46 15.85
N ASP A 52 -24.74 -21.56 16.39
CA ASP A 52 -24.51 -20.20 15.88
C ASP A 52 -23.00 -19.88 15.94
N PRO A 53 -22.25 -20.30 14.88
CA PRO A 53 -20.80 -20.07 14.84
C PRO A 53 -20.42 -18.58 14.95
N LEU A 54 -21.16 -17.71 14.26
CA LEU A 54 -20.85 -16.28 14.21
C LEU A 54 -20.99 -15.60 15.58
N ARG A 55 -21.99 -15.99 16.36
CA ARG A 55 -22.18 -15.53 17.74
C ARG A 55 -21.05 -15.99 18.64
N LYS A 56 -20.52 -17.19 18.41
CA LYS A 56 -19.39 -17.73 19.16
C LYS A 56 -18.12 -16.96 18.83
N VAL A 57 -17.82 -16.73 17.55
CA VAL A 57 -16.69 -15.93 17.07
C VAL A 57 -16.73 -14.53 17.68
N ALA A 58 -17.88 -13.84 17.59
CA ALA A 58 -18.04 -12.52 18.21
C ALA A 58 -17.81 -12.51 19.72
N LYS A 59 -18.21 -13.58 20.42
CA LYS A 59 -17.94 -13.75 21.86
C LYS A 59 -16.44 -13.89 22.13
N ASP A 60 -15.74 -14.66 21.32
CA ASP A 60 -14.31 -14.91 21.49
C ASP A 60 -13.48 -13.65 21.19
N ILE A 61 -13.86 -12.87 20.17
CA ILE A 61 -13.28 -11.56 19.89
C ILE A 61 -13.54 -10.60 21.06
N ALA A 62 -14.78 -10.47 21.53
CA ALA A 62 -15.12 -9.57 22.62
C ALA A 62 -14.46 -9.96 23.97
N ALA A 63 -14.05 -11.22 24.15
CA ALA A 63 -13.30 -11.65 25.32
C ALA A 63 -11.83 -11.21 25.28
N LYS A 64 -11.28 -10.98 24.08
CA LYS A 64 -9.90 -10.53 23.87
C LYS A 64 -9.81 -8.99 23.81
N SER A 65 -10.77 -8.35 23.12
CA SER A 65 -10.68 -6.94 22.77
C SER A 65 -11.99 -6.21 23.05
N THR A 66 -11.92 -5.11 23.80
CA THR A 66 -13.05 -4.20 24.03
C THR A 66 -13.04 -3.01 23.07
N LEU A 67 -11.93 -2.80 22.36
CA LEU A 67 -11.74 -1.78 21.37
C LEU A 67 -11.06 -2.38 20.13
N ILE A 68 -11.69 -2.25 18.97
CA ILE A 68 -11.14 -2.68 17.69
C ILE A 68 -10.86 -1.44 16.85
N CYS A 69 -9.61 -1.28 16.47
CA CYS A 69 -9.15 -0.29 15.49
C CYS A 69 -8.97 -0.99 14.14
N LEU A 70 -9.97 -0.87 13.28
CA LEU A 70 -10.04 -1.56 11.99
C LEU A 70 -9.59 -0.62 10.87
N ASP A 71 -8.39 -0.85 10.36
CA ASP A 71 -7.84 -0.01 9.31
C ASP A 71 -8.26 -0.48 7.91
N GLU A 72 -8.43 0.46 6.99
CA GLU A 72 -8.78 0.21 5.59
C GLU A 72 -10.05 -0.62 5.39
N LEU A 73 -11.17 -0.24 6.02
CA LEU A 73 -12.46 -0.91 5.79
C LEU A 73 -12.86 -0.80 4.31
N PHE A 74 -12.69 -1.93 3.61
CA PHE A 74 -12.96 -2.05 2.20
C PHE A 74 -13.49 -3.45 1.87
N VAL A 75 -14.78 -3.55 1.61
CA VAL A 75 -15.49 -4.81 1.36
C VAL A 75 -15.57 -5.08 -0.13
N ASN A 76 -15.00 -6.20 -0.56
CA ASN A 76 -14.99 -6.65 -1.96
C ASN A 76 -15.77 -7.95 -2.15
N ASP A 77 -15.79 -8.80 -1.13
CA ASP A 77 -16.34 -10.14 -1.21
C ASP A 77 -17.76 -10.17 -0.64
N ILE A 78 -18.63 -10.94 -1.30
CA ILE A 78 -20.01 -11.18 -0.84
C ILE A 78 -20.04 -11.98 0.46
N ALA A 79 -19.06 -12.87 0.70
CA ALA A 79 -18.98 -13.62 1.93
C ALA A 79 -18.80 -12.68 3.12
N ASP A 80 -17.89 -11.71 3.01
CA ASP A 80 -17.69 -10.67 4.02
C ASP A 80 -18.94 -9.82 4.18
N ALA A 81 -19.50 -9.33 3.08
CA ALA A 81 -20.68 -8.48 3.09
C ALA A 81 -21.87 -9.10 3.82
N THR A 82 -22.07 -10.42 3.70
CA THR A 82 -23.21 -11.13 4.30
C THR A 82 -23.07 -11.36 5.82
N ILE A 83 -21.86 -11.45 6.33
CA ILE A 83 -21.64 -11.73 7.76
C ILE A 83 -21.37 -10.49 8.60
N LEU A 84 -20.90 -9.40 8.00
CA LEU A 84 -20.46 -8.20 8.72
C LEU A 84 -21.54 -7.59 9.61
N HIS A 85 -22.78 -7.45 9.11
CA HIS A 85 -23.88 -6.90 9.91
C HIS A 85 -24.10 -7.72 11.19
N ARG A 86 -24.26 -9.03 11.09
CA ARG A 86 -24.48 -9.91 12.23
C ARG A 86 -23.28 -10.00 13.17
N LEU A 87 -22.08 -9.96 12.61
CA LEU A 87 -20.83 -9.98 13.41
C LEU A 87 -20.76 -8.73 14.29
N PHE A 88 -20.89 -7.55 13.69
CA PHE A 88 -20.77 -6.29 14.42
C PHE A 88 -21.94 -6.06 15.38
N ASP A 89 -23.16 -6.47 15.06
CA ASP A 89 -24.28 -6.46 16.02
C ASP A 89 -23.97 -7.28 17.28
N ASN A 90 -23.38 -8.44 17.08
CA ASN A 90 -22.93 -9.28 18.19
C ASN A 90 -21.78 -8.66 18.99
N LEU A 91 -20.84 -7.95 18.35
CA LEU A 91 -19.73 -7.25 19.00
C LEU A 91 -20.25 -6.04 19.80
N TRP A 92 -21.09 -5.20 19.21
CA TRP A 92 -21.68 -4.04 19.90
C TRP A 92 -22.58 -4.44 21.06
N SER A 93 -23.35 -5.54 20.94
CA SER A 93 -24.13 -6.07 22.08
C SER A 93 -23.27 -6.52 23.25
N ARG A 94 -21.94 -6.67 23.06
CA ARG A 94 -20.94 -7.00 24.06
C ARG A 94 -20.05 -5.82 24.46
N ASN A 95 -20.50 -4.60 24.14
CA ASN A 95 -19.77 -3.36 24.41
C ASN A 95 -18.39 -3.26 23.77
N VAL A 96 -18.17 -3.89 22.61
CA VAL A 96 -16.97 -3.66 21.82
C VAL A 96 -17.12 -2.33 21.08
N THR A 97 -16.13 -1.48 21.23
CA THR A 97 -16.06 -0.19 20.51
C THR A 97 -15.31 -0.35 19.21
N LEU A 98 -15.79 0.28 18.13
CA LEU A 98 -15.17 0.26 16.81
C LEU A 98 -14.63 1.64 16.43
N ILE A 99 -13.36 1.68 16.06
CA ILE A 99 -12.78 2.79 15.29
C ILE A 99 -12.36 2.22 13.95
N THR A 100 -12.78 2.85 12.86
CA THR A 100 -12.41 2.36 11.52
C THR A 100 -12.03 3.50 10.58
N THR A 101 -11.14 3.20 9.66
CA THR A 101 -10.77 4.07 8.54
C THR A 101 -11.29 3.49 7.23
N SER A 102 -11.63 4.34 6.28
CA SER A 102 -11.99 3.94 4.92
C SER A 102 -11.59 5.00 3.92
N ASN A 103 -11.31 4.59 2.69
CA ASN A 103 -11.13 5.51 1.56
C ASN A 103 -12.46 5.97 0.96
N ARG A 104 -13.59 5.41 1.42
CA ARG A 104 -14.93 5.70 0.90
C ARG A 104 -15.86 6.12 2.03
N HIS A 105 -16.81 7.00 1.69
CA HIS A 105 -17.94 7.29 2.58
C HIS A 105 -18.73 5.99 2.87
N PRO A 106 -19.32 5.81 4.07
CA PRO A 106 -20.11 4.61 4.38
C PRO A 106 -21.13 4.23 3.30
N ASP A 107 -21.83 5.19 2.72
CA ASP A 107 -22.82 4.91 1.66
C ASP A 107 -22.21 4.35 0.37
N LYS A 108 -20.91 4.53 0.16
CA LYS A 108 -20.16 3.99 -0.99
C LYS A 108 -19.43 2.69 -0.70
N LEU A 109 -19.54 2.17 0.52
CA LEU A 109 -19.00 0.86 0.85
C LEU A 109 -19.73 -0.22 0.03
N TYR A 110 -18.97 -1.17 -0.51
CA TYR A 110 -19.47 -2.26 -1.34
C TYR A 110 -20.36 -1.76 -2.50
N GLU A 111 -20.05 -0.58 -3.06
CA GLU A 111 -20.74 -0.04 -4.24
C GLU A 111 -20.49 -0.96 -5.43
N ASN A 112 -21.55 -1.24 -6.21
CA ASN A 112 -21.57 -2.21 -7.30
C ASN A 112 -21.25 -3.67 -6.89
N GLY A 113 -21.21 -3.98 -5.60
CA GLY A 113 -21.02 -5.34 -5.09
C GLY A 113 -22.24 -6.24 -5.36
N LEU A 114 -21.97 -7.54 -5.51
CA LEU A 114 -23.02 -8.54 -5.74
C LEU A 114 -23.97 -8.62 -4.53
N GLN A 115 -25.28 -8.56 -4.76
CA GLN A 115 -26.31 -8.56 -3.71
C GLN A 115 -26.11 -7.48 -2.65
N ARG A 116 -25.69 -6.28 -3.04
CA ARG A 116 -25.43 -5.14 -2.14
C ARG A 116 -26.56 -4.86 -1.15
N GLN A 117 -27.80 -5.23 -1.50
CA GLN A 117 -28.96 -5.06 -0.61
C GLN A 117 -28.79 -5.79 0.74
N LEU A 118 -28.05 -6.89 0.80
CA LEU A 118 -27.74 -7.61 2.06
C LEU A 118 -26.72 -6.85 2.92
N PHE A 119 -25.97 -5.93 2.34
CA PHE A 119 -24.96 -5.13 3.02
C PHE A 119 -25.50 -3.77 3.52
N LEU A 120 -26.59 -3.25 2.93
CA LEU A 120 -27.17 -1.97 3.34
C LEU A 120 -27.47 -1.88 4.83
N PRO A 121 -28.02 -2.91 5.51
CA PRO A 121 -28.26 -2.86 6.95
C PRO A 121 -26.99 -2.61 7.77
N PHE A 122 -25.82 -3.10 7.32
CA PHE A 122 -24.54 -2.83 7.97
C PHE A 122 -24.13 -1.37 7.81
N ILE A 123 -24.33 -0.79 6.63
CA ILE A 123 -24.08 0.65 6.39
C ILE A 123 -24.95 1.50 7.32
N ASP A 124 -26.24 1.19 7.42
CA ASP A 124 -27.15 1.93 8.28
C ASP A 124 -26.74 1.82 9.76
N THR A 125 -26.36 0.63 10.20
CA THR A 125 -25.91 0.39 11.57
C THR A 125 -24.59 1.12 11.88
N ILE A 126 -23.64 1.14 10.95
CA ILE A 126 -22.41 1.94 11.12
C ILE A 126 -22.75 3.43 11.29
N LYS A 127 -23.63 3.97 10.46
CA LYS A 127 -24.03 5.39 10.54
C LYS A 127 -24.78 5.72 11.83
N GLU A 128 -25.50 4.77 12.38
CA GLU A 128 -26.21 4.91 13.67
C GLU A 128 -25.27 4.80 14.88
N ARG A 129 -24.31 3.83 14.84
CA ARG A 129 -23.45 3.49 15.97
C ARG A 129 -22.13 4.25 16.00
N CYS A 130 -21.64 4.73 14.88
CA CYS A 130 -20.39 5.42 14.74
C CYS A 130 -20.58 6.89 14.35
N VAL A 131 -19.73 7.76 14.89
CA VAL A 131 -19.61 9.13 14.38
C VAL A 131 -18.84 9.08 13.06
N VAL A 132 -19.51 9.41 11.97
CA VAL A 132 -18.89 9.47 10.64
C VAL A 132 -18.13 10.78 10.53
N HIS A 133 -16.82 10.71 10.42
CA HIS A 133 -15.93 11.86 10.30
C HIS A 133 -15.29 11.88 8.91
N ASP A 134 -15.56 12.97 8.18
CA ASP A 134 -14.87 13.27 6.92
C ASP A 134 -13.53 13.94 7.25
N MET A 135 -12.46 13.47 6.64
CA MET A 135 -11.15 14.10 6.79
C MET A 135 -11.06 15.45 6.07
N GLU A 136 -12.03 15.76 5.18
CA GLU A 136 -12.16 17.02 4.43
C GLU A 136 -10.83 17.50 3.80
N SER A 137 -9.95 16.55 3.46
CA SER A 137 -8.63 16.86 2.95
C SER A 137 -8.49 16.39 1.51
N ASP A 138 -8.44 17.35 0.59
CA ASP A 138 -8.03 17.12 -0.80
C ASP A 138 -6.51 16.97 -0.94
N ARG A 139 -5.77 17.10 0.17
CA ARG A 139 -4.30 17.01 0.18
C ARG A 139 -3.85 15.61 0.57
N ASP A 140 -3.12 14.99 -0.33
CA ASP A 140 -2.31 13.82 0.01
C ASP A 140 -1.07 14.27 0.80
N TYR A 141 -1.12 14.12 2.12
CA TYR A 141 -0.02 14.51 3.01
C TYR A 141 1.26 13.71 2.76
N ARG A 142 1.18 12.55 2.12
CA ARG A 142 2.35 11.77 1.69
C ARG A 142 3.16 12.54 0.65
N LYS A 143 2.47 13.30 -0.22
CA LYS A 143 3.11 14.18 -1.21
C LYS A 143 3.84 15.37 -0.60
N LEU A 144 3.59 15.68 0.68
CA LEU A 144 4.28 16.75 1.43
C LEU A 144 5.49 16.24 2.23
N ALA A 145 5.69 14.93 2.31
CA ALA A 145 6.86 14.36 2.96
C ALA A 145 8.15 14.84 2.26
N HIS A 146 9.18 15.12 3.05
CA HIS A 146 10.50 15.43 2.49
C HIS A 146 11.03 14.19 1.79
N HIS A 147 11.17 14.26 0.47
CA HIS A 147 11.79 13.20 -0.32
C HIS A 147 13.30 13.17 -0.07
N GLU A 148 13.80 11.99 0.25
CA GLU A 148 15.25 11.78 0.29
C GLU A 148 15.77 11.68 -1.15
N GLU A 149 16.80 12.46 -1.45
CA GLU A 149 17.41 12.45 -2.78
C GLU A 149 18.08 11.09 -3.07
N GLY A 150 18.04 10.68 -4.34
CA GLY A 150 18.74 9.46 -4.80
C GLY A 150 17.98 8.15 -4.58
N LEU A 151 16.65 8.20 -4.47
CA LEU A 151 15.79 7.01 -4.45
C LEU A 151 14.95 6.86 -5.73
N TYR A 152 14.60 7.95 -6.38
CA TYR A 152 13.78 7.95 -7.58
C TYR A 152 14.40 8.86 -8.64
N PHE A 153 14.81 8.27 -9.76
CA PHE A 153 15.48 8.94 -10.85
C PHE A 153 14.54 9.05 -12.06
N THR A 154 14.18 10.25 -12.45
CA THR A 154 13.27 10.49 -13.57
C THR A 154 14.01 10.91 -14.83
N GLY A 155 13.59 10.36 -15.98
CA GLY A 155 14.09 10.73 -17.31
C GLY A 155 14.90 9.61 -17.97
N LYS A 156 14.99 9.69 -19.31
CA LYS A 156 15.78 8.75 -20.11
C LYS A 156 17.26 8.90 -19.75
N PHE A 157 17.98 7.78 -19.56
CA PHE A 157 19.43 7.70 -19.29
C PHE A 157 19.91 7.97 -17.84
N ARG A 158 19.05 7.77 -16.85
CA ARG A 158 19.49 7.82 -15.43
C ARG A 158 19.83 6.45 -14.84
N GLU A 159 20.11 5.49 -15.68
CA GLU A 159 20.52 4.15 -15.27
C GLU A 159 21.91 4.14 -14.58
N GLU A 160 22.82 5.02 -14.99
CA GLU A 160 24.14 5.17 -14.36
C GLU A 160 24.05 5.63 -12.90
N GLU A 161 23.10 6.51 -12.58
CA GLU A 161 22.86 6.98 -11.20
C GLU A 161 22.26 5.86 -10.34
N LEU A 162 21.31 5.10 -10.91
CA LEU A 162 20.74 3.93 -10.26
C LEU A 162 21.81 2.86 -10.01
N GLU A 163 22.65 2.61 -11.00
CA GLU A 163 23.79 1.68 -10.89
C GLU A 163 24.75 2.08 -9.79
N ALA A 164 25.16 3.35 -9.77
CA ALA A 164 26.03 3.89 -8.72
C ALA A 164 25.41 3.70 -7.34
N ARG A 165 24.10 3.92 -7.21
CA ARG A 165 23.38 3.74 -5.95
C ARG A 165 23.27 2.27 -5.55
N PHE A 166 23.05 1.36 -6.50
CA PHE A 166 23.07 -0.08 -6.26
C PHE A 166 24.45 -0.55 -5.73
N VAL A 167 25.53 -0.12 -6.38
CA VAL A 167 26.89 -0.48 -5.96
C VAL A 167 27.17 0.05 -4.55
N GLU A 168 26.81 1.28 -4.25
CA GLU A 168 26.93 1.88 -2.91
C GLU A 168 26.17 1.05 -1.85
N LEU A 169 24.90 0.74 -2.11
CA LEU A 169 24.04 -0.01 -1.20
C LEU A 169 24.45 -1.47 -1.05
N SER A 170 25.11 -2.04 -2.05
CA SER A 170 25.66 -3.39 -1.98
C SER A 170 26.84 -3.50 -0.99
N ASN A 171 27.36 -2.37 -0.50
CA ASN A 171 28.37 -2.28 0.55
C ASN A 171 29.57 -3.22 0.32
N ARG A 172 30.14 -3.22 -0.89
CA ARG A 172 31.27 -4.06 -1.33
C ARG A 172 31.00 -5.57 -1.31
N ASN A 173 29.77 -6.02 -1.13
CA ASN A 173 29.46 -7.43 -1.33
C ASN A 173 29.67 -7.82 -2.79
N PRO A 174 30.12 -9.04 -3.08
CA PRO A 174 30.25 -9.51 -4.45
C PRO A 174 28.89 -9.49 -5.14
N ILE A 175 28.88 -8.98 -6.37
CA ILE A 175 27.66 -8.93 -7.18
C ILE A 175 27.60 -10.20 -8.04
N GLY A 176 26.49 -10.90 -7.98
CA GLY A 176 26.26 -12.14 -8.74
C GLY A 176 24.79 -12.44 -8.94
N THR A 177 24.50 -13.52 -9.63
CA THR A 177 23.15 -14.04 -9.83
C THR A 177 22.73 -14.87 -8.63
N MET A 178 21.46 -14.83 -8.24
CA MET A 178 20.88 -15.61 -7.16
C MET A 178 19.56 -16.23 -7.59
N ARG A 179 19.30 -17.49 -7.22
CA ARG A 179 18.01 -18.13 -7.33
C ARG A 179 17.31 -18.15 -5.99
N VAL A 180 16.04 -17.79 -6.01
CA VAL A 180 15.19 -17.74 -4.83
C VAL A 180 14.05 -18.73 -5.01
N ASP A 181 13.84 -19.59 -4.03
CA ASP A 181 12.74 -20.54 -4.02
C ASP A 181 11.40 -19.82 -3.91
N VAL A 182 10.49 -20.15 -4.80
CA VAL A 182 9.10 -19.70 -4.83
C VAL A 182 8.20 -20.88 -4.50
N GLU A 183 7.01 -20.64 -4.01
CA GLU A 183 6.03 -21.68 -3.73
C GLU A 183 5.77 -22.60 -4.93
N MET A 184 5.39 -23.86 -4.67
CA MET A 184 5.13 -24.89 -5.67
C MET A 184 6.35 -25.32 -6.51
N GLY A 185 7.57 -25.22 -5.95
CA GLY A 185 8.78 -25.68 -6.59
C GLY A 185 9.25 -24.82 -7.78
N ARG A 186 8.77 -23.57 -7.86
CA ARG A 186 9.30 -22.60 -8.81
C ARG A 186 10.51 -21.87 -8.24
N GLU A 187 11.34 -21.34 -9.10
CA GLU A 187 12.48 -20.49 -8.74
C GLU A 187 12.36 -19.12 -9.41
N LEU A 188 12.68 -18.07 -8.68
CA LEU A 188 12.88 -16.72 -9.21
C LEU A 188 14.39 -16.48 -9.35
N GLU A 189 14.85 -16.20 -10.56
CA GLU A 189 16.23 -15.83 -10.81
C GLU A 189 16.39 -14.32 -10.71
N LEU A 190 17.23 -13.88 -9.75
CA LEU A 190 17.64 -12.49 -9.60
C LEU A 190 19.00 -12.33 -10.29
N HIS A 191 19.09 -11.44 -11.27
CA HIS A 191 20.22 -11.34 -12.19
C HIS A 191 21.44 -10.68 -11.52
N ARG A 192 21.20 -9.68 -10.66
CA ARG A 192 22.27 -8.93 -10.01
C ARG A 192 21.93 -8.68 -8.54
N VAL A 193 22.65 -9.35 -7.68
CA VAL A 193 22.45 -9.29 -6.23
C VAL A 193 23.77 -8.97 -5.55
N GLY A 194 23.79 -7.95 -4.70
CA GLY A 194 24.90 -7.60 -3.83
C GLY A 194 24.44 -7.60 -2.36
N GLY A 195 24.71 -8.69 -1.64
CA GLY A 195 24.23 -8.84 -0.26
C GLY A 195 22.70 -8.88 -0.19
N CYS A 196 22.11 -7.91 0.53
CA CYS A 196 20.65 -7.80 0.71
C CYS A 196 19.97 -6.89 -0.33
N VAL A 197 20.68 -6.46 -1.36
CA VAL A 197 20.19 -5.59 -2.43
C VAL A 197 20.09 -6.38 -3.72
N ALA A 198 18.95 -6.30 -4.41
CA ALA A 198 18.77 -6.81 -5.75
C ALA A 198 18.69 -5.66 -6.75
N TYR A 199 19.28 -5.82 -7.93
CA TYR A 199 19.10 -4.93 -9.08
C TYR A 199 18.43 -5.70 -10.19
N GLU A 200 17.25 -5.23 -10.61
CA GLU A 200 16.45 -5.84 -11.66
C GLU A 200 15.91 -4.79 -12.63
N THR A 201 15.58 -5.23 -13.84
CA THR A 201 14.92 -4.37 -14.81
C THR A 201 13.41 -4.51 -14.71
N PHE A 202 12.68 -3.49 -15.18
CA PHE A 202 11.22 -3.57 -15.32
C PHE A 202 10.83 -4.77 -16.20
N GLU A 203 11.55 -5.00 -17.29
CA GLU A 203 11.35 -6.14 -18.19
C GLU A 203 11.46 -7.47 -17.43
N SER A 204 12.49 -7.63 -16.59
CA SER A 204 12.73 -8.88 -15.86
C SER A 204 11.65 -9.20 -14.82
N LEU A 205 11.07 -8.18 -14.17
CA LEU A 205 10.07 -8.37 -13.12
C LEU A 205 8.62 -8.20 -13.56
N CYS A 206 8.34 -7.28 -14.51
CA CYS A 206 6.96 -6.92 -14.85
C CYS A 206 6.52 -7.40 -16.26
N GLU A 207 7.43 -7.59 -17.20
CA GLU A 207 7.06 -8.10 -18.53
C GLU A 207 7.02 -9.63 -18.56
N LYS A 208 7.86 -10.30 -17.77
CA LYS A 208 7.78 -11.76 -17.58
C LYS A 208 6.51 -12.14 -16.80
N PRO A 209 5.98 -13.38 -16.97
CA PRO A 209 4.76 -13.84 -16.30
C PRO A 209 5.00 -14.19 -14.82
N LEU A 210 5.46 -13.19 -14.05
CA LEU A 210 5.62 -13.28 -12.61
C LEU A 210 4.35 -12.78 -11.89
N GLY A 211 4.20 -13.13 -10.62
CA GLY A 211 3.06 -12.75 -9.81
C GLY A 211 3.40 -12.54 -8.35
N ALA A 212 2.38 -12.42 -7.50
CA ALA A 212 2.52 -12.10 -6.09
C ALA A 212 3.48 -13.03 -5.34
N ALA A 213 3.43 -14.36 -5.59
CA ALA A 213 4.31 -15.32 -4.92
C ALA A 213 5.80 -15.06 -5.23
N ASP A 214 6.11 -14.68 -6.47
CA ASP A 214 7.48 -14.37 -6.90
C ASP A 214 8.00 -13.10 -6.20
N TYR A 215 7.16 -12.07 -6.12
CA TYR A 215 7.51 -10.81 -5.43
C TYR A 215 7.60 -10.98 -3.91
N MET A 216 6.79 -11.86 -3.32
CA MET A 216 6.91 -12.23 -1.91
C MET A 216 8.23 -12.96 -1.63
N ALA A 217 8.65 -13.87 -2.51
CA ALA A 217 9.93 -14.55 -2.39
C ALA A 217 11.12 -13.57 -2.47
N LEU A 218 11.05 -12.58 -3.38
CA LEU A 218 12.00 -11.46 -3.45
C LEU A 218 12.02 -10.69 -2.12
N ALA A 219 10.85 -10.28 -1.61
CA ALA A 219 10.72 -9.46 -0.41
C ALA A 219 11.18 -10.19 0.87
N ARG A 220 11.09 -11.53 0.93
CA ARG A 220 11.60 -12.35 2.04
C ARG A 220 13.13 -12.43 2.04
N THR A 221 13.77 -12.31 0.89
CA THR A 221 15.21 -12.54 0.74
C THR A 221 16.02 -11.26 0.58
N LYS A 222 15.39 -10.19 0.10
CA LYS A 222 16.03 -8.90 -0.16
C LYS A 222 15.25 -7.77 0.51
N HIS A 223 15.96 -6.88 1.16
CA HIS A 223 15.36 -5.72 1.80
C HIS A 223 15.46 -4.43 0.97
N THR A 224 16.16 -4.47 -0.16
CA THR A 224 16.28 -3.33 -1.08
C THR A 224 16.21 -3.83 -2.51
N LEU A 225 15.38 -3.18 -3.33
CA LEU A 225 15.29 -3.40 -4.76
C LEU A 225 15.72 -2.14 -5.51
N ALA A 226 16.71 -2.25 -6.37
CA ALA A 226 17.01 -1.29 -7.42
C ALA A 226 16.28 -1.74 -8.69
N LEU A 227 15.32 -0.95 -9.16
CA LEU A 227 14.47 -1.26 -10.32
C LEU A 227 14.73 -0.27 -11.45
N SER A 228 15.22 -0.75 -12.59
CA SER A 228 15.50 0.12 -13.73
C SER A 228 14.43 0.06 -14.82
N GLY A 229 14.25 1.18 -15.53
CA GLY A 229 13.52 1.23 -16.78
C GLY A 229 12.01 1.17 -16.66
N VAL A 230 11.40 1.73 -15.62
CA VAL A 230 9.94 1.79 -15.49
C VAL A 230 9.37 2.75 -16.56
N PRO A 231 8.53 2.26 -17.50
CA PRO A 231 7.98 3.09 -18.57
C PRO A 231 6.76 3.89 -18.09
N VAL A 232 6.38 4.88 -18.90
CA VAL A 232 5.02 5.44 -18.84
C VAL A 232 4.05 4.42 -19.43
N PHE A 233 3.00 4.08 -18.68
CA PHE A 233 2.06 3.04 -19.07
C PHE A 233 1.13 3.50 -20.19
N ASP A 234 0.91 2.61 -21.17
CA ASP A 234 0.01 2.73 -22.31
C ASP A 234 -0.83 1.45 -22.46
N GLU A 235 -1.68 1.38 -23.46
CA GLU A 235 -2.55 0.21 -23.70
C GLU A 235 -1.74 -1.08 -23.91
N LYS A 236 -0.55 -1.02 -24.52
CA LYS A 236 0.31 -2.18 -24.77
C LYS A 236 0.96 -2.68 -23.49
N SER A 237 1.29 -1.78 -22.60
CA SER A 237 1.93 -2.08 -21.30
C SER A 237 0.94 -2.35 -20.17
N LYS A 238 -0.38 -2.33 -20.42
CA LYS A 238 -1.44 -2.56 -19.44
C LYS A 238 -1.24 -3.83 -18.59
N PRO A 239 -0.93 -5.03 -19.14
CA PRO A 239 -0.68 -6.22 -18.32
C PRO A 239 0.53 -6.06 -17.39
N PHE A 240 1.52 -5.29 -17.82
CA PHE A 240 2.75 -5.01 -17.08
C PHE A 240 2.48 -4.00 -15.95
N ALA A 241 1.59 -3.03 -16.19
CA ALA A 241 1.13 -2.09 -15.17
C ALA A 241 0.46 -2.82 -13.99
N TYR A 242 -0.35 -3.83 -14.23
CA TYR A 242 -0.94 -4.66 -13.17
C TYR A 242 0.12 -5.39 -12.33
N ARG A 243 1.14 -5.95 -12.98
CA ARG A 243 2.25 -6.61 -12.27
C ARG A 243 3.08 -5.61 -11.48
N PHE A 244 3.31 -4.43 -12.05
CA PHE A 244 3.99 -3.34 -11.34
C PHE A 244 3.21 -2.89 -10.10
N VAL A 245 1.90 -2.70 -10.20
CA VAL A 245 1.04 -2.41 -9.05
C VAL A 245 1.20 -3.47 -7.97
N THR A 246 1.12 -4.75 -8.35
CA THR A 246 1.29 -5.87 -7.40
C THR A 246 2.68 -5.88 -6.77
N LEU A 247 3.72 -5.62 -7.55
CA LEU A 247 5.09 -5.50 -7.04
C LEU A 247 5.20 -4.37 -6.00
N ILE A 248 4.73 -3.18 -6.33
CA ILE A 248 4.79 -2.03 -5.42
C ILE A 248 3.98 -2.29 -4.14
N ASP A 249 2.81 -2.89 -4.24
CA ASP A 249 1.99 -3.26 -3.09
C ASP A 249 2.78 -4.18 -2.13
N ILE A 250 3.42 -5.23 -2.65
CA ILE A 250 4.19 -6.18 -1.86
C ILE A 250 5.45 -5.54 -1.25
N LEU A 251 6.18 -4.74 -2.03
CA LEU A 251 7.37 -4.04 -1.51
C LEU A 251 6.99 -3.09 -0.37
N TYR A 252 5.91 -2.34 -0.54
CA TYR A 252 5.43 -1.39 0.46
C TYR A 252 5.01 -2.07 1.77
N GLU A 253 4.23 -3.14 1.70
CA GLU A 253 3.75 -3.89 2.88
C GLU A 253 4.90 -4.56 3.64
N ASN A 254 5.91 -5.03 2.92
CA ASN A 254 7.10 -5.63 3.53
C ASN A 254 8.20 -4.63 3.90
N ARG A 255 7.94 -3.31 3.75
CA ARG A 255 8.90 -2.24 4.03
C ARG A 255 10.22 -2.41 3.29
N ILE A 256 10.16 -2.88 2.05
CA ILE A 256 11.34 -3.00 1.19
C ILE A 256 11.69 -1.63 0.62
N ARG A 257 12.95 -1.25 0.71
CA ARG A 257 13.43 -0.01 0.07
C ARG A 257 13.40 -0.17 -1.44
N LEU A 258 12.78 0.78 -2.12
CA LEU A 258 12.82 0.89 -3.57
C LEU A 258 13.76 2.02 -3.98
N VAL A 259 14.69 1.72 -4.89
CA VAL A 259 15.46 2.70 -5.66
C VAL A 259 15.10 2.49 -7.11
N CYS A 260 14.62 3.50 -7.80
CA CYS A 260 13.96 3.30 -9.10
C CYS A 260 14.45 4.32 -10.14
N SER A 261 14.68 3.87 -11.38
CA SER A 261 14.74 4.75 -12.54
C SER A 261 13.49 4.57 -13.40
N ALA A 262 12.88 5.68 -13.81
CA ALA A 262 11.62 5.69 -14.51
C ALA A 262 11.56 6.79 -15.59
N GLU A 263 10.75 6.61 -16.62
CA GLU A 263 10.57 7.63 -17.68
C GLU A 263 9.92 8.92 -17.18
N GLY A 264 9.15 8.85 -16.09
CA GLY A 264 8.45 9.99 -15.50
C GLY A 264 8.32 9.92 -13.98
N SER A 265 7.77 10.98 -13.41
CA SER A 265 7.37 10.98 -11.98
C SER A 265 6.29 9.92 -11.71
N PRO A 266 6.07 9.51 -10.45
CA PRO A 266 5.02 8.55 -10.13
C PRO A 266 3.65 8.88 -10.74
N ASP A 267 3.25 10.15 -10.72
CA ASP A 267 2.01 10.61 -11.36
C ASP A 267 2.07 10.47 -12.89
N ALA A 268 3.21 10.80 -13.50
CA ALA A 268 3.40 10.73 -14.95
C ALA A 268 3.40 9.31 -15.51
N LEU A 269 3.77 8.30 -14.70
CA LEU A 269 3.73 6.90 -15.14
C LEU A 269 2.31 6.45 -15.51
N PHE A 270 1.31 6.95 -14.80
CA PHE A 270 -0.10 6.57 -14.97
C PHE A 270 -0.94 7.62 -15.70
N LYS A 271 -0.32 8.62 -16.35
CA LYS A 271 -1.04 9.74 -16.99
C LYS A 271 -2.05 9.30 -18.06
N ASN A 272 -1.79 8.18 -18.73
CA ASN A 272 -2.66 7.66 -19.78
C ASN A 272 -3.72 6.66 -19.25
N VAL A 273 -3.72 6.35 -17.95
CA VAL A 273 -4.66 5.41 -17.32
C VAL A 273 -5.88 6.16 -16.80
N HIS A 274 -7.06 5.84 -17.33
CA HIS A 274 -8.33 6.49 -17.01
C HIS A 274 -9.42 5.47 -16.65
N VAL A 275 -10.39 5.91 -15.85
CA VAL A 275 -11.63 5.16 -15.63
C VAL A 275 -12.66 5.52 -16.70
N TYR A 276 -13.61 4.61 -16.97
CA TYR A 276 -14.66 4.83 -17.98
C TYR A 276 -15.48 6.11 -17.74
N GLU A 277 -15.70 6.47 -16.48
CA GLU A 277 -16.45 7.70 -16.12
C GLU A 277 -15.67 8.97 -16.50
N GLU A 278 -14.35 9.00 -16.33
CA GLU A 278 -13.50 10.13 -16.71
C GLU A 278 -13.55 10.38 -18.23
N VAL A 279 -13.49 9.30 -19.01
CA VAL A 279 -13.52 9.36 -20.47
C VAL A 279 -14.90 9.84 -20.98
N ARG A 280 -16.00 9.38 -20.35
CA ARG A 280 -17.35 9.84 -20.69
C ARG A 280 -17.60 11.31 -20.33
N ALA A 281 -17.05 11.78 -19.23
CA ALA A 281 -17.18 13.18 -18.81
C ALA A 281 -16.36 14.13 -19.70
N GLY A 282 -15.17 13.71 -20.17
CA GLY A 282 -14.32 14.48 -21.09
C GLY A 282 -14.80 14.55 -22.55
N GLY A 283 -15.64 13.60 -22.97
CA GLY A 283 -16.10 13.46 -24.36
C GLY A 283 -17.17 14.45 -24.85
N ARG A 284 -17.50 15.53 -24.12
CA ARG A 284 -18.43 16.59 -24.51
C ARG A 284 -17.76 17.87 -25.02
N GLY A 285 -16.43 17.91 -25.15
CA GLY A 285 -15.70 19.05 -25.72
C GLY A 285 -15.05 18.65 -27.04
N GLY A 286 -15.70 18.96 -28.15
CA GLY A 286 -15.19 18.63 -29.48
C GLY A 286 -13.90 19.35 -29.87
N GLY A 287 -13.10 18.70 -30.69
CA GLY A 287 -12.02 19.34 -31.45
C GLY A 287 -10.88 18.38 -31.76
N GLY A 288 -10.84 17.90 -32.99
CA GLY A 288 -9.75 17.28 -33.75
C GLY A 288 -8.40 17.16 -33.05
N GLY A 289 -8.16 16.07 -32.35
CA GLY A 289 -6.86 15.64 -31.90
C GLY A 289 -6.31 14.55 -32.79
N ASP A 290 -5.03 14.57 -33.02
CA ASP A 290 -4.26 13.70 -33.90
C ASP A 290 -4.45 12.22 -33.46
N LYS A 291 -4.62 11.31 -34.44
CA LYS A 291 -4.87 9.86 -34.20
C LYS A 291 -3.77 9.12 -33.44
N THR A 292 -2.64 9.77 -33.15
CA THR A 292 -1.52 9.21 -32.37
C THR A 292 -1.73 9.23 -30.87
N ASP A 293 -2.64 10.05 -30.34
CA ASP A 293 -2.90 10.13 -28.89
C ASP A 293 -3.97 9.13 -28.40
N GLU A 294 -4.85 8.64 -29.30
CA GLU A 294 -5.89 7.66 -28.93
C GLU A 294 -5.31 6.25 -28.64
N ASP A 295 -4.21 5.88 -29.30
CA ASP A 295 -3.54 4.58 -29.11
C ASP A 295 -2.76 4.47 -27.79
N ALA A 296 -2.54 5.57 -27.09
CA ALA A 296 -1.85 5.61 -25.81
C ALA A 296 -2.80 5.51 -24.60
N LEU A 297 -4.11 5.74 -24.81
CA LEU A 297 -5.08 5.82 -23.71
C LEU A 297 -5.46 4.42 -23.17
N VAL A 298 -5.28 4.21 -21.88
CA VAL A 298 -5.70 3.00 -21.17
C VAL A 298 -7.01 3.27 -20.47
N VAL A 299 -8.11 2.67 -20.92
CA VAL A 299 -9.40 2.77 -20.24
C VAL A 299 -9.63 1.49 -19.46
N ASP A 300 -9.46 1.55 -18.14
CA ASP A 300 -9.60 0.40 -17.25
C ASP A 300 -9.98 0.84 -15.84
N ASP A 301 -11.17 0.49 -15.40
CA ASP A 301 -11.69 0.89 -14.10
C ASP A 301 -10.87 0.32 -12.94
N ASN A 302 -10.45 -0.95 -13.04
CA ASN A 302 -9.68 -1.57 -11.97
C ASN A 302 -8.29 -0.93 -11.82
N LEU A 303 -7.58 -0.75 -12.94
CA LEU A 303 -6.27 -0.10 -12.93
C LEU A 303 -6.40 1.38 -12.55
N GLY A 304 -7.44 2.07 -13.02
CA GLY A 304 -7.76 3.44 -12.65
C GLY A 304 -8.03 3.63 -11.16
N PHE A 305 -8.70 2.68 -10.50
CA PHE A 305 -8.93 2.75 -9.05
C PHE A 305 -7.68 2.48 -8.21
N VAL A 306 -6.77 1.63 -8.68
CA VAL A 306 -5.55 1.32 -7.93
C VAL A 306 -4.40 2.26 -8.21
N LYS A 307 -4.44 3.03 -9.31
CA LYS A 307 -3.36 3.96 -9.70
C LYS A 307 -3.02 4.95 -8.59
N GLU A 308 -4.03 5.60 -8.00
CA GLU A 308 -3.84 6.62 -6.96
C GLU A 308 -3.14 6.04 -5.72
N ARG A 309 -3.52 4.83 -5.32
CA ARG A 309 -2.87 4.12 -4.22
C ARG A 309 -1.41 3.81 -4.55
N THR A 310 -1.12 3.34 -5.76
CA THR A 310 0.23 3.00 -6.18
C THR A 310 1.12 4.24 -6.27
N ILE A 311 0.61 5.35 -6.81
CA ILE A 311 1.29 6.64 -6.85
C ILE A 311 1.62 7.11 -5.43
N SER A 312 0.64 7.08 -4.52
CA SER A 312 0.83 7.47 -3.13
C SER A 312 1.89 6.62 -2.43
N ARG A 313 1.89 5.29 -2.65
CA ARG A 313 2.90 4.38 -2.11
C ARG A 313 4.29 4.68 -2.65
N LEU A 314 4.43 4.88 -3.96
CA LEU A 314 5.71 5.24 -4.59
C LEU A 314 6.29 6.53 -4.01
N ILE A 315 5.43 7.52 -3.74
CA ILE A 315 5.84 8.79 -3.14
C ILE A 315 6.26 8.58 -1.68
N GLU A 316 5.46 7.84 -0.91
CA GLU A 316 5.76 7.55 0.50
C GLU A 316 7.04 6.73 0.68
N MET A 317 7.31 5.76 -0.21
CA MET A 317 8.54 4.96 -0.19
C MET A 317 9.82 5.80 -0.36
N GLN A 318 9.71 7.04 -0.82
CA GLN A 318 10.82 8.00 -0.91
C GLN A 318 10.94 8.86 0.36
N SER A 319 10.03 8.74 1.32
CA SER A 319 10.02 9.55 2.52
C SER A 319 11.04 9.05 3.55
N ARG A 320 11.49 9.97 4.39
CA ARG A 320 12.39 9.64 5.50
C ARG A 320 11.72 8.72 6.50
N GLU A 321 10.44 8.90 6.76
CA GLU A 321 9.66 8.09 7.67
C GLU A 321 9.62 6.63 7.21
N TYR A 322 9.40 6.40 5.93
CA TYR A 322 9.44 5.06 5.35
C TYR A 322 10.83 4.42 5.45
N LEU A 323 11.89 5.20 5.24
CA LEU A 323 13.26 4.70 5.37
C LEU A 323 13.63 4.36 6.82
N VAL A 324 13.10 5.10 7.79
CA VAL A 324 13.26 4.78 9.21
C VAL A 324 12.56 3.46 9.55
N ASP A 325 11.34 3.27 9.06
CA ASP A 325 10.58 2.03 9.21
C ASP A 325 11.30 0.84 8.56
N HIS A 326 11.78 1.02 7.33
CA HIS A 326 12.62 0.05 6.63
C HIS A 326 13.84 -0.34 7.45
N ALA A 327 14.60 0.66 7.97
CA ALA A 327 15.79 0.41 8.77
C ALA A 327 15.46 -0.28 10.10
N SER A 328 14.32 0.06 10.73
CA SER A 328 13.85 -0.59 11.96
C SER A 328 13.62 -2.08 11.76
N ARG A 329 13.08 -2.44 10.60
CA ARG A 329 12.69 -3.82 10.29
C ARG A 329 13.86 -4.67 9.79
N HIS A 330 14.70 -4.09 8.93
CA HIS A 330 15.69 -4.85 8.16
C HIS A 330 17.14 -4.58 8.57
N ALA A 331 17.44 -3.46 9.24
CA ALA A 331 18.78 -3.06 9.64
C ALA A 331 18.77 -2.16 10.88
N PRO A 332 18.34 -2.67 12.04
CA PRO A 332 18.16 -1.87 13.27
C PRO A 332 19.45 -1.18 13.75
N GLU A 333 20.62 -1.68 13.38
CA GLU A 333 21.89 -1.04 13.63
C GLU A 333 22.09 0.28 12.87
N LEU A 334 21.47 0.45 11.71
CA LEU A 334 21.52 1.69 10.94
C LEU A 334 20.60 2.79 11.51
N LEU A 335 19.63 2.43 12.34
CA LEU A 335 18.75 3.40 13.01
C LEU A 335 19.52 4.41 13.84
N LYS A 336 20.57 3.98 14.55
CA LYS A 336 21.41 4.89 15.32
C LYS A 336 22.05 5.96 14.44
N ALA A 337 22.41 5.63 13.21
CA ALA A 337 23.00 6.56 12.25
C ALA A 337 21.96 7.48 11.61
N LEU A 338 20.72 7.02 11.39
CA LEU A 338 19.60 7.81 10.82
C LEU A 338 18.96 8.75 11.85
N VAL A 339 18.81 8.29 13.10
CA VAL A 339 18.20 9.07 14.18
C VAL A 339 19.17 10.06 14.82
N THR A 340 20.48 9.75 14.84
CA THR A 340 21.54 10.60 15.43
C THR A 340 22.18 11.57 14.45
N CYS A 341 21.62 11.80 13.26
CA CYS A 341 22.10 12.87 12.37
C CYS A 341 21.70 14.23 12.95
N PRO A 342 22.54 14.92 13.74
CA PRO A 342 22.15 16.14 14.42
C PRO A 342 22.05 17.28 13.41
N GLU A 343 21.17 18.23 13.69
CA GLU A 343 21.10 19.55 13.06
C GLU A 343 22.48 20.28 12.98
N GLU A 344 23.48 19.87 13.73
CA GLU A 344 24.83 20.41 13.74
C GLU A 344 25.59 20.23 12.41
N LYS A 345 25.36 19.16 11.66
CA LYS A 345 25.99 18.99 10.33
C LYS A 345 25.35 19.89 9.25
N ARG A 346 24.13 20.35 9.43
CA ARG A 346 23.52 21.35 8.55
C ARG A 346 24.18 22.73 8.70
N LYS A 347 24.56 23.11 9.91
CA LYS A 347 25.24 24.41 10.17
C LYS A 347 26.69 24.43 9.68
N ALA A 348 27.36 23.31 9.58
CA ALA A 348 28.75 23.22 9.10
C ALA A 348 28.85 23.38 7.57
N ARG A 349 27.85 22.93 6.80
CA ARG A 349 27.84 23.08 5.32
C ARG A 349 27.54 24.51 4.86
N TYR A 350 26.82 25.29 5.66
CA TYR A 350 26.48 26.70 5.32
C TYR A 350 27.53 27.72 5.78
N ARG A 351 28.53 27.33 6.61
CA ARG A 351 29.64 28.22 7.03
C ARG A 351 30.81 28.24 6.06
N GLY A 352 30.80 27.44 5.00
CA GLY A 352 31.88 27.36 4.00
C GLY A 352 31.70 28.19 2.73
N ILE A 353 30.59 28.96 2.60
CA ILE A 353 30.28 29.74 1.37
C ILE A 353 30.36 31.28 1.61
N THR A 354 30.86 31.72 2.72
CA THR A 354 31.20 33.14 2.94
C THR A 354 32.66 33.28 3.28
N ARG A 355 33.48 33.24 2.24
CA ARG A 355 34.76 33.99 2.11
C ARG A 355 35.17 33.98 0.65
#